data_b51deafd8ed372bb3feef9851cc1c226
#
_entry.id   b51deafd8ed372bb3feef9851cc1c226
#
_cell.length_a   1.000
_cell.length_b   1.000
_cell.length_c   1.000
_cell.angle_alpha   90.00
_cell.angle_beta   90.00
_cell.angle_gamma   90.00
#
_symmetry.space_group_name_H-M   'P 1'
#
loop_
_entity.id
_entity.type
_entity.pdbx_description
1 polymer ?
#
loop_
_entity_poly.entity_id
_entity_poly.type
_entity_poly.pdbx_seq_one_letter_code
_entity_poly.pdbx_strand_id
1 'polypeptide(L)'
;MALSMSVSAGAHNARHNTDLAYRANLRNVDADLSVGNISIRDVPIAEAYETVFGDSLRAYNAKQKSKGHPERCIGDYLSKIEKAYSDDSARVKSGNKGRVNVPKPCYEYVLQIGNRDTFGGELDNGKAEEIFRETADSIRSKTEGAIEWFQIAVHFDEKDGTPHMHMAGIPYATGCKRGLSTQVSMGGALKALGLERLPDLQNLMMSELEKAAAAHGIERRLMDCDRKHLDVPEYQQAMRDYNELTDRIEQKRSRVAELDRDIEGKERTVARLDRSIETKTKRLASELDRRFY
;
A
#
# COMPACT_ATOMS: atom_id res chain seq x y z
N MET A 1 8.36 10.40 18.13
CA MET A 1 8.95 9.48 17.13
C MET A 1 8.72 10.03 15.73
N ALA A 2 9.66 9.85 14.79
CA ALA A 2 9.50 10.36 13.42
C ALA A 2 9.52 9.20 12.40
N LEU A 3 8.41 9.03 11.65
CA LEU A 3 8.24 7.98 10.65
C LEU A 3 8.00 8.55 9.25
N SER A 4 8.37 7.80 8.21
CA SER A 4 7.97 8.11 6.84
C SER A 4 6.46 7.97 6.68
N MET A 5 5.85 8.84 5.87
CA MET A 5 4.42 8.76 5.53
C MET A 5 4.25 9.03 4.05
N SER A 6 3.34 8.34 3.41
CA SER A 6 3.05 8.53 1.99
C SER A 6 1.55 8.41 1.67
N VAL A 7 1.13 9.11 0.63
CA VAL A 7 -0.18 8.96 -0.01
C VAL A 7 0.03 8.80 -1.50
N SER A 8 -0.37 7.68 -2.05
CA SER A 8 -0.24 7.36 -3.46
C SER A 8 -1.60 7.01 -4.08
N ALA A 9 -1.73 7.22 -5.39
CA ALA A 9 -2.91 6.76 -6.13
C ALA A 9 -2.71 5.32 -6.59
N GLY A 10 -3.70 4.47 -6.35
CA GLY A 10 -3.73 3.06 -6.73
C GLY A 10 -4.75 2.74 -7.82
N ALA A 11 -4.72 1.51 -8.30
CA ALA A 11 -5.77 0.93 -9.12
C ALA A 11 -6.70 0.12 -8.21
N HIS A 12 -7.99 0.49 -8.18
CA HIS A 12 -8.96 -0.18 -7.33
C HIS A 12 -9.10 -1.67 -7.68
N ASN A 13 -8.99 -2.50 -6.66
CA ASN A 13 -9.24 -3.92 -6.72
C ASN A 13 -9.96 -4.37 -5.44
N ALA A 14 -11.28 -4.47 -5.49
CA ALA A 14 -12.10 -4.84 -4.33
C ALA A 14 -11.66 -6.18 -3.69
N ARG A 15 -11.29 -7.19 -4.50
CA ARG A 15 -10.83 -8.48 -4.00
C ARG A 15 -9.47 -8.37 -3.30
N HIS A 16 -8.58 -7.52 -3.79
CA HIS A 16 -7.31 -7.25 -3.11
C HIS A 16 -7.55 -6.61 -1.74
N ASN A 17 -8.53 -5.75 -1.62
CA ASN A 17 -8.76 -4.99 -0.41
C ASN A 17 -9.46 -5.81 0.70
N THR A 18 -10.42 -6.67 0.35
CA THR A 18 -11.30 -7.31 1.35
C THR A 18 -11.46 -8.83 1.19
N ASP A 19 -11.09 -9.44 0.06
CA ASP A 19 -11.21 -10.89 -0.18
C ASP A 19 -9.98 -11.63 0.37
N LEU A 20 -10.08 -12.20 1.57
CA LEU A 20 -9.01 -12.94 2.23
C LEU A 20 -8.53 -14.14 1.40
N ALA A 21 -9.44 -14.86 0.72
CA ALA A 21 -9.08 -15.99 -0.12
C ALA A 21 -8.27 -15.57 -1.36
N TYR A 22 -8.59 -14.42 -1.94
CA TYR A 22 -7.80 -13.83 -3.01
C TYR A 22 -6.43 -13.37 -2.51
N ARG A 23 -6.38 -12.69 -1.36
CA ARG A 23 -5.14 -12.19 -0.76
C ARG A 23 -4.16 -13.30 -0.44
N ALA A 24 -4.63 -14.41 0.11
CA ALA A 24 -3.80 -15.57 0.46
C ALA A 24 -3.01 -16.16 -0.73
N ASN A 25 -3.42 -15.88 -1.97
CA ASN A 25 -2.72 -16.30 -3.19
C ASN A 25 -1.73 -15.25 -3.75
N LEU A 26 -1.59 -14.09 -3.10
CA LEU A 26 -0.65 -13.06 -3.52
C LEU A 26 0.76 -13.37 -2.99
N ARG A 27 1.78 -13.18 -3.83
CA ARG A 27 3.18 -13.54 -3.49
C ARG A 27 3.75 -12.74 -2.31
N ASN A 28 3.31 -11.50 -2.15
CA ASN A 28 3.76 -10.55 -1.14
C ASN A 28 2.93 -10.59 0.15
N VAL A 29 1.89 -11.42 0.21
CA VAL A 29 0.99 -11.53 1.37
C VAL A 29 1.38 -12.75 2.22
N ASP A 30 1.35 -12.58 3.54
CA ASP A 30 1.40 -13.66 4.51
C ASP A 30 -0.03 -14.00 4.94
N ALA A 31 -0.51 -15.16 4.50
CA ALA A 31 -1.89 -15.58 4.74
C ALA A 31 -2.22 -15.72 6.23
N ASP A 32 -1.23 -16.09 7.07
CA ASP A 32 -1.42 -16.25 8.52
C ASP A 32 -1.63 -14.90 9.22
N LEU A 33 -1.08 -13.81 8.67
CA LEU A 33 -1.24 -12.45 9.17
C LEU A 33 -2.52 -11.78 8.65
N SER A 34 -3.14 -12.29 7.58
CA SER A 34 -4.32 -11.69 6.94
C SER A 34 -5.54 -11.60 7.88
N VAL A 35 -5.58 -12.40 8.93
CA VAL A 35 -6.62 -12.33 9.99
C VAL A 35 -6.57 -10.99 10.73
N GLY A 36 -5.41 -10.32 10.75
CA GLY A 36 -5.23 -9.00 11.36
C GLY A 36 -5.69 -7.83 10.48
N ASN A 37 -6.04 -8.05 9.23
CA ASN A 37 -6.52 -7.01 8.34
C ASN A 37 -7.89 -6.49 8.79
N ILE A 38 -8.14 -5.20 8.55
CA ILE A 38 -9.33 -4.51 9.04
C ILE A 38 -10.12 -3.95 7.86
N SER A 39 -11.40 -4.23 7.84
CA SER A 39 -12.35 -3.54 6.96
C SER A 39 -13.08 -2.46 7.75
N ILE A 40 -12.73 -1.20 7.51
CA ILE A 40 -13.41 -0.05 8.12
C ILE A 40 -14.74 0.21 7.41
N ARG A 41 -14.75 0.05 6.09
CA ARG A 41 -15.94 0.18 5.24
C ARG A 41 -15.80 -0.76 4.05
N ASP A 42 -16.86 -1.48 3.73
CA ASP A 42 -16.89 -2.37 2.56
C ASP A 42 -18.32 -2.40 1.99
N VAL A 43 -18.61 -1.43 1.13
CA VAL A 43 -19.86 -1.31 0.39
C VAL A 43 -19.58 -1.66 -1.07
N PRO A 44 -20.37 -2.55 -1.68
CA PRO A 44 -20.21 -2.83 -3.11
C PRO A 44 -20.32 -1.54 -3.95
N ILE A 45 -19.44 -1.37 -4.93
CA ILE A 45 -19.41 -0.16 -5.77
C ILE A 45 -20.78 0.12 -6.44
N ALA A 46 -21.51 -0.91 -6.81
CA ALA A 46 -22.86 -0.77 -7.40
C ALA A 46 -23.85 -0.14 -6.42
N GLU A 47 -23.79 -0.50 -5.14
CA GLU A 47 -24.62 0.07 -4.06
C GLU A 47 -24.23 1.51 -3.79
N ALA A 48 -22.93 1.81 -3.77
CA ALA A 48 -22.43 3.17 -3.64
C ALA A 48 -22.89 4.07 -4.81
N TYR A 49 -22.89 3.53 -6.03
CA TYR A 49 -23.44 4.23 -7.20
C TYR A 49 -24.96 4.48 -7.11
N GLU A 50 -25.73 3.52 -6.62
CA GLU A 50 -27.18 3.72 -6.39
C GLU A 50 -27.41 4.79 -5.32
N THR A 51 -26.62 4.78 -4.26
CA THR A 51 -26.70 5.78 -3.18
C THR A 51 -26.44 7.20 -3.72
N VAL A 52 -25.39 7.40 -4.51
CA VAL A 52 -25.00 8.73 -4.99
C VAL A 52 -25.83 9.20 -6.19
N PHE A 53 -26.15 8.30 -7.13
CA PHE A 53 -26.69 8.67 -8.44
C PHE A 53 -28.14 8.22 -8.66
N GLY A 54 -28.70 7.34 -7.84
CA GLY A 54 -29.97 6.68 -8.09
C GLY A 54 -31.12 7.66 -8.31
N ASP A 55 -31.28 8.65 -7.42
CA ASP A 55 -32.34 9.68 -7.57
C ASP A 55 -32.16 10.51 -8.84
N SER A 56 -30.92 10.90 -9.12
CA SER A 56 -30.58 11.68 -10.32
C SER A 56 -30.84 10.88 -11.61
N LEU A 57 -30.55 9.59 -11.58
CA LEU A 57 -30.80 8.66 -12.69
C LEU A 57 -32.30 8.46 -12.93
N ARG A 58 -33.07 8.24 -11.86
CA ARG A 58 -34.55 8.11 -11.93
C ARG A 58 -35.20 9.38 -12.52
N ALA A 59 -34.79 10.54 -12.01
CA ALA A 59 -35.27 11.83 -12.49
C ALA A 59 -34.92 12.08 -13.97
N TYR A 60 -33.70 11.76 -14.38
CA TYR A 60 -33.24 11.85 -15.75
C TYR A 60 -34.08 10.97 -16.68
N ASN A 61 -34.26 9.68 -16.33
CA ASN A 61 -35.01 8.71 -17.14
C ASN A 61 -36.49 9.11 -17.25
N ALA A 62 -37.11 9.57 -16.19
CA ALA A 62 -38.50 10.06 -16.23
C ALA A 62 -38.62 11.25 -17.19
N LYS A 63 -37.68 12.20 -17.14
CA LYS A 63 -37.65 13.35 -18.07
C LYS A 63 -37.43 12.92 -19.53
N GLN A 64 -36.61 11.91 -19.81
CA GLN A 64 -36.43 11.43 -21.20
C GLN A 64 -37.72 10.78 -21.72
N LYS A 65 -38.36 9.93 -20.93
CA LYS A 65 -39.63 9.30 -21.24
C LYS A 65 -40.75 10.34 -21.55
N SER A 66 -40.89 11.36 -20.70
CA SER A 66 -41.87 12.42 -20.86
C SER A 66 -41.67 13.26 -22.14
N LYS A 67 -40.43 13.32 -22.64
CA LYS A 67 -40.08 14.00 -23.88
C LYS A 67 -40.19 13.09 -25.13
N GLY A 68 -40.61 11.86 -25.00
CA GLY A 68 -40.72 10.90 -26.08
C GLY A 68 -39.37 10.28 -26.52
N HIS A 69 -38.37 10.31 -25.63
CA HIS A 69 -37.02 9.80 -25.93
C HIS A 69 -36.62 8.63 -25.00
N PRO A 70 -37.41 7.53 -24.95
CA PRO A 70 -37.08 6.38 -24.10
C PRO A 70 -35.72 5.72 -24.41
N GLU A 71 -35.26 5.83 -25.67
CA GLU A 71 -33.97 5.33 -26.15
C GLU A 71 -32.78 6.03 -25.50
N ARG A 72 -32.97 7.20 -24.86
CA ARG A 72 -31.95 7.94 -24.12
C ARG A 72 -31.91 7.59 -22.66
N CYS A 73 -32.81 6.75 -22.18
CA CYS A 73 -32.76 6.27 -20.79
C CYS A 73 -31.47 5.48 -20.51
N ILE A 74 -30.95 5.64 -19.33
CA ILE A 74 -29.75 4.94 -18.86
C ILE A 74 -30.24 3.81 -17.96
N GLY A 75 -29.92 2.57 -18.29
CA GLY A 75 -30.28 1.41 -17.49
C GLY A 75 -29.43 1.29 -16.23
N ASP A 76 -28.13 1.23 -16.41
CA ASP A 76 -27.14 1.15 -15.33
C ASP A 76 -26.06 2.22 -15.53
N TYR A 77 -25.93 3.11 -14.54
CA TYR A 77 -25.00 4.22 -14.66
C TYR A 77 -23.56 3.79 -14.43
N LEU A 78 -23.28 2.83 -13.52
CA LEU A 78 -21.95 2.27 -13.30
C LEU A 78 -21.43 1.62 -14.59
N SER A 79 -22.17 0.67 -15.13
CA SER A 79 -21.79 -0.01 -16.40
C SER A 79 -21.57 0.96 -17.55
N LYS A 80 -22.35 2.04 -17.62
CA LYS A 80 -22.14 3.10 -18.62
C LYS A 80 -20.79 3.79 -18.44
N ILE A 81 -20.42 4.14 -17.21
CA ILE A 81 -19.13 4.81 -16.91
C ILE A 81 -17.97 3.85 -17.15
N GLU A 82 -18.05 2.61 -16.67
CA GLU A 82 -17.04 1.58 -16.88
C GLU A 82 -16.75 1.32 -18.36
N LYS A 83 -17.82 1.14 -19.14
CA LYS A 83 -17.69 0.96 -20.59
C LYS A 83 -17.02 2.16 -21.25
N ALA A 84 -17.48 3.38 -20.96
CA ALA A 84 -16.91 4.58 -21.54
C ALA A 84 -15.42 4.74 -21.18
N TYR A 85 -15.05 4.46 -19.93
CA TYR A 85 -13.65 4.51 -19.46
C TYR A 85 -12.80 3.43 -20.12
N SER A 86 -13.31 2.20 -20.26
CA SER A 86 -12.62 1.10 -20.92
C SER A 86 -12.37 1.40 -22.40
N ASP A 87 -13.40 1.84 -23.12
CA ASP A 87 -13.32 2.17 -24.53
C ASP A 87 -12.32 3.30 -24.80
N ASP A 88 -12.34 4.36 -23.98
CA ASP A 88 -11.43 5.49 -24.12
C ASP A 88 -9.99 5.14 -23.73
N SER A 89 -9.81 4.29 -22.69
CA SER A 89 -8.51 3.77 -22.29
C SER A 89 -7.89 2.88 -23.38
N ALA A 90 -8.70 2.04 -24.03
CA ALA A 90 -8.27 1.20 -25.16
C ALA A 90 -7.84 2.08 -26.35
N ARG A 91 -8.60 3.14 -26.64
CA ARG A 91 -8.26 4.13 -27.67
C ARG A 91 -6.89 4.78 -27.43
N VAL A 92 -6.60 5.17 -26.19
CA VAL A 92 -5.31 5.79 -25.83
C VAL A 92 -4.17 4.78 -25.93
N LYS A 93 -4.37 3.54 -25.45
CA LYS A 93 -3.37 2.46 -25.54
C LYS A 93 -3.05 2.04 -26.98
N SER A 94 -4.01 2.13 -27.90
CA SER A 94 -3.79 1.80 -29.32
C SER A 94 -2.98 2.84 -30.10
N GLY A 95 -2.37 3.81 -29.43
CA GLY A 95 -1.48 4.81 -30.04
C GLY A 95 -2.19 6.07 -30.54
N ASN A 96 -3.50 6.21 -30.31
CA ASN A 96 -4.19 7.48 -30.53
C ASN A 96 -3.69 8.51 -29.50
N LYS A 97 -3.08 9.57 -29.99
CA LYS A 97 -2.56 10.65 -29.15
C LYS A 97 -3.69 11.29 -28.33
N GLY A 98 -3.45 11.45 -27.04
CA GLY A 98 -4.37 12.12 -26.13
C GLY A 98 -4.43 11.43 -24.75
N ARG A 99 -5.15 12.08 -23.84
CA ARG A 99 -5.46 11.55 -22.51
C ARG A 99 -6.83 10.89 -22.53
N VAL A 100 -7.08 10.01 -21.56
CA VAL A 100 -8.43 9.54 -21.27
C VAL A 100 -9.27 10.73 -20.83
N ASN A 101 -10.37 11.01 -21.55
CA ASN A 101 -11.21 12.19 -21.33
C ASN A 101 -12.52 11.89 -20.57
N VAL A 102 -12.77 10.64 -20.28
CA VAL A 102 -13.95 10.22 -19.51
C VAL A 102 -13.57 9.96 -18.06
N PRO A 103 -14.50 10.16 -17.10
CA PRO A 103 -14.21 9.92 -15.69
C PRO A 103 -13.95 8.43 -15.43
N LYS A 104 -13.03 8.14 -14.50
CA LYS A 104 -12.89 6.81 -13.94
C LYS A 104 -14.11 6.46 -13.08
N PRO A 105 -14.53 5.17 -13.02
CA PRO A 105 -15.62 4.75 -12.15
C PRO A 105 -15.37 5.08 -10.67
N CYS A 106 -14.15 4.89 -10.21
CA CYS A 106 -13.71 5.26 -8.86
C CYS A 106 -12.20 5.55 -8.85
N TYR A 107 -11.73 6.07 -7.73
CA TYR A 107 -10.32 6.33 -7.45
C TYR A 107 -9.95 5.64 -6.15
N GLU A 108 -8.76 5.06 -6.11
CA GLU A 108 -8.19 4.48 -4.91
C GLU A 108 -6.93 5.22 -4.51
N TYR A 109 -6.76 5.39 -3.20
CA TYR A 109 -5.56 5.95 -2.59
C TYR A 109 -5.03 4.96 -1.56
N VAL A 110 -3.71 4.86 -1.49
CA VAL A 110 -3.00 4.06 -0.49
C VAL A 110 -2.25 5.01 0.44
N LEU A 111 -2.56 4.95 1.72
CA LEU A 111 -1.93 5.72 2.79
C LEU A 111 -1.04 4.77 3.59
N GLN A 112 0.19 5.18 3.86
CA GLN A 112 1.19 4.35 4.54
C GLN A 112 1.90 5.14 5.63
N ILE A 113 2.21 4.48 6.76
CA ILE A 113 2.99 5.03 7.87
C ILE A 113 4.18 4.11 8.14
N GLY A 114 5.38 4.69 8.19
CA GLY A 114 6.60 3.95 8.45
C GLY A 114 7.13 3.23 7.21
N ASN A 115 8.07 2.34 7.48
CA ASN A 115 8.65 1.41 6.53
C ASN A 115 8.95 0.10 7.26
N ARG A 116 9.47 -0.91 6.56
CA ARG A 116 9.82 -2.23 7.11
C ARG A 116 10.66 -2.15 8.40
N ASP A 117 11.62 -1.23 8.45
CA ASP A 117 12.58 -1.14 9.56
C ASP A 117 11.98 -0.51 10.82
N THR A 118 10.86 0.20 10.68
CA THR A 118 10.20 0.92 11.77
C THR A 118 8.96 0.22 12.31
N PHE A 119 8.47 -0.81 11.60
CA PHE A 119 7.30 -1.58 12.02
C PHE A 119 7.69 -2.73 12.97
N GLY A 120 6.87 -2.98 13.97
CA GLY A 120 7.12 -4.00 15.00
C GLY A 120 7.91 -3.49 16.22
N GLY A 121 8.35 -2.21 16.17
CA GLY A 121 8.99 -1.54 17.30
C GLY A 121 8.04 -0.54 17.97
N GLU A 122 8.15 0.73 17.56
CA GLU A 122 7.37 1.83 18.14
C GLU A 122 5.97 1.98 17.53
N LEU A 123 5.74 1.42 16.33
CA LEU A 123 4.44 1.32 15.66
C LEU A 123 4.00 -0.13 15.61
N ASP A 124 3.07 -0.51 16.45
CA ASP A 124 2.38 -1.80 16.43
C ASP A 124 1.06 -1.72 15.62
N ASN A 125 0.43 -2.88 15.40
CA ASN A 125 -0.81 -2.98 14.64
C ASN A 125 -1.95 -2.18 15.29
N GLY A 126 -2.08 -2.21 16.63
CA GLY A 126 -3.16 -1.52 17.34
C GLY A 126 -3.05 -0.01 17.16
N LYS A 127 -1.86 0.54 17.36
CA LYS A 127 -1.61 1.98 17.16
C LYS A 127 -1.80 2.41 15.70
N ALA A 128 -1.35 1.59 14.76
CA ALA A 128 -1.57 1.85 13.34
C ALA A 128 -3.05 1.82 12.98
N GLU A 129 -3.83 0.89 13.53
CA GLU A 129 -5.28 0.82 13.36
C GLU A 129 -5.97 2.10 13.84
N GLU A 130 -5.67 2.56 15.07
CA GLU A 130 -6.26 3.77 15.64
C GLU A 130 -5.97 4.97 14.73
N ILE A 131 -4.73 5.17 14.30
CA ILE A 131 -4.33 6.26 13.41
C ILE A 131 -5.08 6.19 12.07
N PHE A 132 -5.17 5.01 11.46
CA PHE A 132 -5.87 4.88 10.17
C PHE A 132 -7.38 5.08 10.30
N ARG A 133 -8.02 4.66 11.39
CA ARG A 133 -9.45 4.93 11.65
C ARG A 133 -9.71 6.42 11.79
N GLU A 134 -8.95 7.11 12.61
CA GLU A 134 -9.06 8.58 12.79
C GLU A 134 -8.81 9.31 11.47
N THR A 135 -7.79 8.87 10.70
CA THR A 135 -7.48 9.43 9.38
C THR A 135 -8.63 9.23 8.40
N ALA A 136 -9.19 8.03 8.34
CA ALA A 136 -10.31 7.71 7.45
C ALA A 136 -11.55 8.53 7.78
N ASP A 137 -11.90 8.67 9.06
CA ASP A 137 -13.06 9.45 9.50
C ASP A 137 -12.87 10.94 9.22
N SER A 138 -11.67 11.47 9.44
CA SER A 138 -11.35 12.85 9.12
C SER A 138 -11.42 13.14 7.63
N ILE A 139 -10.84 12.28 6.78
CA ILE A 139 -10.89 12.42 5.32
C ILE A 139 -12.35 12.35 4.84
N ARG A 140 -13.12 11.38 5.33
CA ARG A 140 -14.54 11.23 4.96
C ARG A 140 -15.34 12.48 5.31
N SER A 141 -15.17 13.01 6.52
CA SER A 141 -15.84 14.24 6.96
C SER A 141 -15.47 15.45 6.09
N LYS A 142 -14.19 15.62 5.75
CA LYS A 142 -13.71 16.75 4.94
C LYS A 142 -14.08 16.68 3.47
N THR A 143 -14.37 15.49 2.98
CA THR A 143 -14.73 15.26 1.57
C THR A 143 -16.21 14.93 1.38
N GLU A 144 -17.00 15.06 2.44
CA GLU A 144 -18.45 14.86 2.40
C GLU A 144 -19.09 15.77 1.33
N GLY A 145 -20.06 15.22 0.60
CA GLY A 145 -20.73 15.95 -0.49
C GLY A 145 -19.93 16.04 -1.81
N ALA A 146 -18.70 15.52 -1.84
CA ALA A 146 -17.83 15.52 -3.02
C ALA A 146 -17.27 14.14 -3.40
N ILE A 147 -16.98 13.29 -2.40
CA ILE A 147 -16.46 11.93 -2.62
C ILE A 147 -17.22 10.96 -1.72
N GLU A 148 -17.80 9.92 -2.31
CA GLU A 148 -18.35 8.77 -1.58
C GLU A 148 -17.27 7.71 -1.43
N TRP A 149 -16.73 7.57 -0.23
CA TRP A 149 -15.76 6.52 0.11
C TRP A 149 -16.50 5.22 0.42
N PHE A 150 -16.48 4.26 -0.50
CA PHE A 150 -17.27 3.04 -0.39
C PHE A 150 -16.48 1.84 0.12
N GLN A 151 -15.14 1.84 -0.04
CA GLN A 151 -14.30 0.77 0.48
C GLN A 151 -13.06 1.35 1.18
N ILE A 152 -12.85 0.95 2.44
CA ILE A 152 -11.69 1.36 3.26
C ILE A 152 -11.20 0.12 4.00
N ALA A 153 -9.98 -0.31 3.70
CA ALA A 153 -9.35 -1.48 4.29
C ALA A 153 -7.93 -1.19 4.74
N VAL A 154 -7.54 -1.73 5.89
CA VAL A 154 -6.18 -1.65 6.42
C VAL A 154 -5.53 -3.01 6.35
N HIS A 155 -4.33 -3.07 5.81
CA HIS A 155 -3.55 -4.29 5.63
C HIS A 155 -2.31 -4.30 6.53
N PHE A 156 -2.12 -5.44 7.22
CA PHE A 156 -0.97 -5.73 8.08
C PHE A 156 -0.21 -6.98 7.62
N ASP A 157 -0.60 -7.58 6.50
CA ASP A 157 -0.20 -8.92 6.06
C ASP A 157 0.82 -8.95 4.93
N GLU A 158 1.42 -7.86 4.57
CA GLU A 158 2.49 -7.88 3.57
C GLU A 158 3.82 -8.35 4.17
N LYS A 159 4.49 -9.33 3.53
CA LYS A 159 5.73 -9.97 4.01
C LYS A 159 6.89 -9.01 4.26
N ASP A 160 6.94 -7.94 3.49
CA ASP A 160 7.92 -6.87 3.65
C ASP A 160 7.28 -5.63 4.31
N GLY A 161 6.21 -5.86 5.04
CA GLY A 161 5.08 -5.04 5.25
C GLY A 161 5.23 -3.87 6.16
N THR A 162 4.75 -2.80 5.61
CA THR A 162 4.37 -1.62 6.36
C THR A 162 2.86 -1.55 6.39
N PRO A 163 2.22 -1.27 7.53
CA PRO A 163 0.79 -1.05 7.59
C PRO A 163 0.37 0.02 6.58
N HIS A 164 -0.66 -0.27 5.82
CA HIS A 164 -1.18 0.68 4.86
C HIS A 164 -2.69 0.56 4.74
N MET A 165 -3.32 1.68 4.43
CA MET A 165 -4.76 1.78 4.28
C MET A 165 -5.11 2.07 2.82
N HIS A 166 -5.99 1.27 2.26
CA HIS A 166 -6.64 1.52 0.98
C HIS A 166 -7.94 2.28 1.19
N MET A 167 -8.12 3.37 0.45
CA MET A 167 -9.36 4.15 0.42
C MET A 167 -9.85 4.27 -1.03
N ALA A 168 -10.97 3.63 -1.36
CA ALA A 168 -11.60 3.71 -2.67
C ALA A 168 -12.86 4.57 -2.61
N GLY A 169 -12.94 5.58 -3.48
CA GLY A 169 -14.03 6.55 -3.49
C GLY A 169 -14.49 6.94 -4.89
N ILE A 170 -15.74 7.37 -4.97
CA ILE A 170 -16.41 7.86 -6.17
C ILE A 170 -16.50 9.38 -6.06
N PRO A 171 -15.71 10.15 -6.85
CA PRO A 171 -15.85 11.60 -6.89
C PRO A 171 -17.06 12.00 -7.72
N TYR A 172 -17.84 12.96 -7.25
CA TYR A 172 -19.03 13.40 -7.95
C TYR A 172 -19.26 14.91 -7.89
N ALA A 173 -20.04 15.39 -8.84
CA ALA A 173 -20.54 16.77 -8.89
C ALA A 173 -22.05 16.77 -8.86
N THR A 174 -22.64 17.74 -8.16
CA THR A 174 -24.07 17.98 -8.09
C THR A 174 -24.47 19.23 -8.89
N GLY A 175 -25.76 19.42 -9.17
CA GLY A 175 -26.27 20.60 -9.88
C GLY A 175 -25.86 20.67 -11.34
N CYS A 176 -25.52 19.55 -11.97
CA CYS A 176 -25.13 19.49 -13.38
C CYS A 176 -26.31 19.85 -14.31
N LYS A 177 -26.08 20.78 -15.25
CA LYS A 177 -27.12 21.26 -16.15
C LYS A 177 -27.43 20.31 -17.31
N ARG A 178 -26.49 19.44 -17.72
CA ARG A 178 -26.61 18.47 -18.80
C ARG A 178 -26.45 17.06 -18.28
N GLY A 179 -27.20 16.11 -18.78
CA GLY A 179 -27.18 14.73 -18.32
C GLY A 179 -27.90 14.55 -16.98
N LEU A 180 -27.36 13.74 -16.10
CA LEU A 180 -27.83 13.58 -14.73
C LEU A 180 -27.51 14.86 -13.94
N SER A 181 -28.34 15.20 -12.93
CA SER A 181 -28.05 16.33 -12.04
C SER A 181 -26.86 16.06 -11.10
N THR A 182 -26.61 14.79 -10.79
CA THR A 182 -25.41 14.33 -10.08
C THR A 182 -24.64 13.39 -11.01
N GLN A 183 -23.34 13.62 -11.21
CA GLN A 183 -22.49 12.86 -12.14
C GLN A 183 -21.14 12.55 -11.55
N VAL A 184 -20.52 11.43 -11.96
CA VAL A 184 -19.11 11.14 -11.65
C VAL A 184 -18.24 12.26 -12.23
N SER A 185 -17.48 12.92 -11.37
CA SER A 185 -16.62 14.04 -11.79
C SER A 185 -15.55 14.35 -10.73
N MET A 186 -14.30 14.00 -11.02
CA MET A 186 -13.18 14.40 -10.16
C MET A 186 -13.01 15.93 -10.14
N GLY A 187 -13.06 16.58 -11.30
CA GLY A 187 -12.94 18.05 -11.35
C GLY A 187 -14.07 18.77 -10.63
N GLY A 188 -15.29 18.20 -10.64
CA GLY A 188 -16.41 18.73 -9.88
C GLY A 188 -16.24 18.53 -8.37
N ALA A 189 -15.77 17.37 -7.96
CA ALA A 189 -15.45 17.08 -6.56
C ALA A 189 -14.34 18.01 -6.03
N LEU A 190 -13.25 18.16 -6.73
CA LEU A 190 -12.16 19.08 -6.36
C LEU A 190 -12.68 20.51 -6.20
N LYS A 191 -13.47 20.99 -7.16
CA LYS A 191 -14.07 22.33 -7.08
C LYS A 191 -14.99 22.49 -5.84
N ALA A 192 -15.78 21.48 -5.53
CA ALA A 192 -16.66 21.50 -4.34
C ALA A 192 -15.83 21.57 -3.04
N LEU A 193 -14.66 20.96 -3.03
CA LEU A 193 -13.71 20.98 -1.90
C LEU A 193 -12.80 22.23 -1.87
N GLY A 194 -12.91 23.14 -2.86
CA GLY A 194 -12.00 24.29 -2.97
C GLY A 194 -10.57 23.91 -3.39
N LEU A 195 -10.40 22.76 -4.01
CA LEU A 195 -9.12 22.23 -4.49
C LEU A 195 -9.00 22.42 -6.02
N GLU A 196 -7.77 22.61 -6.51
CA GLU A 196 -7.53 22.83 -7.92
C GLU A 196 -7.14 21.54 -8.67
N ARG A 197 -6.34 20.69 -8.02
CA ARG A 197 -5.71 19.53 -8.67
C ARG A 197 -5.73 18.29 -7.78
N LEU A 198 -5.57 17.12 -8.39
CA LEU A 198 -5.42 15.84 -7.67
C LEU A 198 -4.33 15.85 -6.58
N PRO A 199 -3.13 16.43 -6.80
CA PRO A 199 -2.14 16.54 -5.74
C PRO A 199 -2.64 17.30 -4.51
N ASP A 200 -3.53 18.27 -4.67
CA ASP A 200 -4.08 19.03 -3.54
C ASP A 200 -4.98 18.14 -2.67
N LEU A 201 -5.73 17.20 -3.27
CA LEU A 201 -6.47 16.19 -2.54
C LEU A 201 -5.51 15.21 -1.80
N GLN A 202 -4.43 14.78 -2.46
CA GLN A 202 -3.43 13.94 -1.80
C GLN A 202 -2.75 14.66 -0.62
N ASN A 203 -2.49 15.96 -0.75
CA ASN A 203 -1.95 16.78 0.33
C ASN A 203 -2.93 16.93 1.48
N LEU A 204 -4.24 17.06 1.19
CA LEU A 204 -5.29 17.05 2.21
C LEU A 204 -5.26 15.72 2.97
N MET A 205 -5.27 14.58 2.26
CA MET A 205 -5.23 13.25 2.86
C MET A 205 -3.95 13.05 3.69
N MET A 206 -2.80 13.52 3.20
CA MET A 206 -1.54 13.48 3.93
C MET A 206 -1.60 14.31 5.21
N SER A 207 -2.15 15.52 5.15
CA SER A 207 -2.30 16.38 6.32
C SER A 207 -3.16 15.72 7.40
N GLU A 208 -4.21 14.99 7.02
CA GLU A 208 -5.05 14.29 8.00
C GLU A 208 -4.34 13.07 8.60
N LEU A 209 -3.56 12.35 7.80
CA LEU A 209 -2.70 11.27 8.29
C LEU A 209 -1.64 11.80 9.28
N GLU A 210 -1.00 12.92 8.96
CA GLU A 210 -0.02 13.56 9.84
C GLU A 210 -0.64 14.01 11.17
N LYS A 211 -1.85 14.57 11.14
CA LYS A 211 -2.56 15.00 12.35
C LYS A 211 -2.94 13.83 13.25
N ALA A 212 -3.52 12.77 12.68
CA ALA A 212 -3.84 11.57 13.41
C ALA A 212 -2.58 10.94 14.01
N ALA A 213 -1.51 10.78 13.23
CA ALA A 213 -0.25 10.25 13.71
C ALA A 213 0.37 11.11 14.83
N ALA A 214 0.31 12.44 14.72
CA ALA A 214 0.81 13.36 15.72
C ALA A 214 0.05 13.24 17.05
N ALA A 215 -1.26 13.00 17.04
CA ALA A 215 -2.06 12.75 18.24
C ALA A 215 -1.58 11.49 18.99
N HIS A 216 -1.00 10.50 18.26
CA HIS A 216 -0.39 9.30 18.81
C HIS A 216 1.14 9.41 19.04
N GLY A 217 1.69 10.63 19.02
CA GLY A 217 3.12 10.89 19.27
C GLY A 217 4.05 10.53 18.11
N ILE A 218 3.52 10.43 16.89
CA ILE A 218 4.30 10.12 15.68
C ILE A 218 4.34 11.35 14.79
N GLU A 219 5.54 11.85 14.52
CA GLU A 219 5.77 12.95 13.59
C GLU A 219 6.20 12.43 12.22
N ARG A 220 5.85 13.15 11.16
CA ARG A 220 6.34 12.83 9.82
C ARG A 220 7.82 13.10 9.69
N ARG A 221 8.60 12.09 9.33
CA ARG A 221 9.97 12.23 8.89
C ARG A 221 10.00 12.57 7.39
N LEU A 222 10.44 13.75 7.06
CA LEU A 222 10.76 14.07 5.67
C LEU A 222 12.01 13.27 5.29
N MET A 223 11.85 12.35 4.34
CA MET A 223 12.98 11.66 3.74
C MET A 223 13.60 12.62 2.73
N ASP A 224 14.79 13.12 3.04
CA ASP A 224 15.59 13.89 2.10
C ASP A 224 16.15 12.92 1.05
N CYS A 225 15.36 12.64 0.04
CA CYS A 225 15.75 11.75 -1.04
C CYS A 225 15.51 12.47 -2.37
N ASP A 226 16.59 12.79 -3.05
CA ASP A 226 16.65 13.13 -4.49
C ASP A 226 16.15 11.95 -5.39
N ARG A 227 15.13 11.23 -4.96
CA ARG A 227 14.57 10.14 -5.75
C ARG A 227 13.83 10.75 -6.94
N LYS A 228 14.46 10.67 -8.12
CA LYS A 228 13.74 10.84 -9.37
C LYS A 228 12.54 9.93 -9.37
N HIS A 229 11.40 10.45 -9.79
CA HIS A 229 10.20 9.64 -10.02
C HIS A 229 10.54 8.64 -11.11
N LEU A 230 10.82 7.40 -10.73
CA LEU A 230 11.04 6.32 -11.69
C LEU A 230 9.69 5.98 -12.35
N ASP A 231 9.68 5.71 -13.63
CA ASP A 231 8.50 5.11 -14.24
C ASP A 231 8.32 3.67 -13.78
N VAL A 232 7.15 3.07 -14.03
CA VAL A 232 6.84 1.71 -13.53
C VAL A 232 7.85 0.66 -13.99
N PRO A 233 8.32 0.62 -15.24
CA PRO A 233 9.37 -0.29 -15.69
C PRO A 233 10.71 -0.07 -14.98
N GLU A 234 11.14 1.17 -14.81
CA GLU A 234 12.38 1.53 -14.11
C GLU A 234 12.32 1.12 -12.63
N TYR A 235 11.18 1.39 -11.96
CA TYR A 235 10.96 0.95 -10.59
C TYR A 235 11.00 -0.58 -10.47
N GLN A 236 10.32 -1.31 -11.36
CA GLN A 236 10.34 -2.78 -11.35
C GLN A 236 11.73 -3.35 -11.59
N GLN A 237 12.54 -2.71 -12.45
CA GLN A 237 13.94 -3.13 -12.65
C GLN A 237 14.77 -2.87 -11.40
N ALA A 238 14.68 -1.68 -10.82
CA ALA A 238 15.39 -1.32 -9.59
C ALA A 238 15.03 -2.26 -8.42
N MET A 239 13.75 -2.67 -8.32
CA MET A 239 13.32 -3.63 -7.31
C MET A 239 13.87 -5.03 -7.54
N ARG A 240 13.96 -5.50 -8.81
CA ARG A 240 14.63 -6.78 -9.13
C ARG A 240 16.09 -6.75 -8.71
N ASP A 241 16.81 -5.69 -9.07
CA ASP A 241 18.23 -5.53 -8.76
C ASP A 241 18.46 -5.45 -7.24
N TYR A 242 17.57 -4.75 -6.52
CA TYR A 242 17.59 -4.67 -5.05
C TYR A 242 17.39 -6.05 -4.40
N ASN A 243 16.40 -6.81 -4.85
CA ASN A 243 16.11 -8.14 -4.32
C ASN A 243 17.27 -9.12 -4.59
N GLU A 244 17.84 -9.11 -5.81
CA GLU A 244 19.02 -9.92 -6.13
C GLU A 244 20.22 -9.56 -5.23
N LEU A 245 20.43 -8.28 -4.99
CA LEU A 245 21.51 -7.82 -4.11
C LEU A 245 21.29 -8.26 -2.66
N THR A 246 20.06 -8.21 -2.19
CA THR A 246 19.66 -8.64 -0.83
C THR A 246 19.88 -10.13 -0.66
N ASP A 247 19.45 -10.95 -1.62
CA ASP A 247 19.68 -12.39 -1.61
C ASP A 247 21.18 -12.74 -1.59
N ARG A 248 21.99 -12.02 -2.37
CA ARG A 248 23.46 -12.19 -2.36
C ARG A 248 24.09 -11.80 -1.02
N ILE A 249 23.58 -10.75 -0.37
CA ILE A 249 24.04 -10.35 0.97
C ILE A 249 23.69 -11.45 1.99
N GLU A 250 22.50 -12.01 1.94
CA GLU A 250 22.07 -13.08 2.84
C GLU A 250 22.89 -14.36 2.67
N GLN A 251 23.15 -14.76 1.40
CA GLN A 251 24.04 -15.88 1.10
C GLN A 251 25.46 -15.66 1.65
N LYS A 252 26.01 -14.43 1.49
CA LYS A 252 27.33 -14.12 2.05
C LYS A 252 27.34 -14.15 3.58
N ARG A 253 26.32 -13.62 4.23
CA ARG A 253 26.18 -13.67 5.71
C ARG A 253 26.15 -15.12 6.20
N SER A 254 25.37 -15.97 5.57
CA SER A 254 25.29 -17.40 5.89
C SER A 254 26.65 -18.08 5.72
N ARG A 255 27.39 -17.75 4.65
CA ARG A 255 28.74 -18.29 4.42
C ARG A 255 29.75 -17.80 5.45
N VAL A 256 29.70 -16.55 5.87
CA VAL A 256 30.53 -16.02 6.96
C VAL A 256 30.25 -16.79 8.26
N ALA A 257 29.00 -16.96 8.64
CA ALA A 257 28.62 -17.71 9.83
C ALA A 257 29.06 -19.19 9.80
N GLU A 258 29.13 -19.80 8.62
CA GLU A 258 29.68 -21.15 8.44
C GLU A 258 31.20 -21.15 8.66
N LEU A 259 31.91 -20.20 8.06
CA LEU A 259 33.36 -20.07 8.20
C LEU A 259 33.78 -19.78 9.67
N ASP A 260 33.03 -18.94 10.37
CA ASP A 260 33.28 -18.65 11.80
C ASP A 260 33.17 -19.92 12.64
N ARG A 261 32.17 -20.77 12.39
CA ARG A 261 32.02 -22.07 13.07
C ARG A 261 33.18 -23.00 12.78
N ASP A 262 33.68 -23.01 11.54
CA ASP A 262 34.84 -23.81 11.14
C ASP A 262 36.13 -23.31 11.81
N ILE A 263 36.31 -22.00 11.91
CA ILE A 263 37.44 -21.37 12.62
C ILE A 263 37.43 -21.77 14.09
N GLU A 264 36.30 -21.60 14.79
CA GLU A 264 36.18 -22.02 16.20
C GLU A 264 36.45 -23.51 16.41
N GLY A 265 36.03 -24.37 15.46
CA GLY A 265 36.32 -25.80 15.48
C GLY A 265 37.82 -26.10 15.35
N LYS A 266 38.51 -25.39 14.50
CA LYS A 266 39.97 -25.51 14.30
C LYS A 266 40.74 -24.98 15.47
N GLU A 267 40.35 -23.83 16.04
CA GLU A 267 40.96 -23.26 17.26
C GLU A 267 40.86 -24.21 18.46
N ARG A 268 39.68 -24.82 18.68
CA ARG A 268 39.52 -25.88 19.69
C ARG A 268 40.43 -27.08 19.45
N THR A 269 40.63 -27.45 18.19
CA THR A 269 41.52 -28.55 17.84
C THR A 269 42.99 -28.20 18.11
N VAL A 270 43.43 -26.99 17.75
CA VAL A 270 44.79 -26.48 18.03
C VAL A 270 45.04 -26.47 19.55
N ALA A 271 44.11 -25.87 20.32
CA ALA A 271 44.27 -25.82 21.79
C ALA A 271 44.32 -27.19 22.45
N ARG A 272 43.67 -28.23 21.86
CA ARG A 272 43.78 -29.61 22.35
C ARG A 272 45.15 -30.22 22.00
N LEU A 273 45.69 -29.97 20.81
CA LEU A 273 47.00 -30.44 20.40
C LEU A 273 48.12 -29.81 21.23
N ASP A 274 48.04 -28.52 21.47
CA ASP A 274 49.01 -27.80 22.33
C ASP A 274 49.08 -28.39 23.73
N ARG A 275 47.92 -28.63 24.36
CA ARG A 275 47.87 -29.32 25.66
C ARG A 275 48.47 -30.73 25.63
N SER A 276 48.24 -31.48 24.55
CA SER A 276 48.82 -32.81 24.37
C SER A 276 50.34 -32.75 24.21
N ILE A 277 50.85 -31.78 23.43
CA ILE A 277 52.30 -31.55 23.28
C ILE A 277 52.91 -31.18 24.60
N GLU A 278 52.36 -30.24 25.36
CA GLU A 278 52.86 -29.83 26.67
C GLU A 278 52.93 -31.00 27.63
N THR A 279 51.90 -31.84 27.68
CA THR A 279 51.86 -33.04 28.54
C THR A 279 52.94 -34.04 28.17
N LYS A 280 53.15 -34.32 26.84
CA LYS A 280 54.19 -35.22 26.39
C LYS A 280 55.58 -34.68 26.62
N THR A 281 55.79 -33.37 26.47
CA THR A 281 57.08 -32.71 26.75
C THR A 281 57.43 -32.82 28.22
N LYS A 282 56.48 -32.55 29.12
CA LYS A 282 56.66 -32.72 30.58
C LYS A 282 56.99 -34.16 30.96
N ARG A 283 56.31 -35.12 30.33
CA ARG A 283 56.60 -36.55 30.57
C ARG A 283 58.01 -36.94 30.10
N LEU A 284 58.42 -36.53 28.88
CA LEU A 284 59.77 -36.78 28.35
C LEU A 284 60.84 -36.12 29.22
N ALA A 285 60.65 -34.91 29.69
CA ALA A 285 61.58 -34.25 30.62
C ALA A 285 61.76 -35.05 31.92
N SER A 286 60.66 -35.51 32.53
CA SER A 286 60.73 -36.33 33.77
C SER A 286 61.32 -37.72 33.54
N GLU A 287 61.19 -38.31 32.39
CA GLU A 287 61.85 -39.58 32.02
C GLU A 287 63.36 -39.41 31.78
N LEU A 288 63.78 -38.28 31.21
CA LEU A 288 65.19 -37.91 31.07
C LEU A 288 65.85 -37.67 32.44
N ASP A 289 65.20 -36.88 33.34
CA ASP A 289 65.70 -36.64 34.67
C ASP A 289 65.91 -37.96 35.46
N ARG A 290 65.00 -38.94 35.34
CA ARG A 290 65.11 -40.26 35.95
C ARG A 290 66.21 -41.12 35.38
N ARG A 291 66.72 -40.89 34.18
CA ARG A 291 67.81 -41.69 33.56
C ARG A 291 69.19 -41.14 33.84
N PHE A 292 69.29 -39.91 34.22
CA PHE A 292 70.59 -39.24 34.50
C PHE A 292 70.89 -38.91 35.96
N TYR A 293 69.96 -39.27 36.81
CA TYR A 293 70.15 -39.27 38.27
C TYR A 293 69.74 -40.64 38.88
#